data_79fb8aadadc2f4b0cd487a655539fbed
#
_entry.id   79fb8aadadc2f4b0cd487a655539fbed
#
_cell.length_a   1.000
_cell.length_b   1.000
_cell.length_c   1.000
_cell.angle_alpha   90.00
_cell.angle_beta   90.00
_cell.angle_gamma   90.00
#
_symmetry.space_group_name_H-M   'P 1'
#
loop_
_entity.id
_entity.type
_entity.pdbx_description
1 polymer ?
#
loop_
_entity_poly.entity_id
_entity_poly.type
_entity_poly.pdbx_seq_one_letter_code
_entity_poly.pdbx_strand_id
1 'polypeptide(L)'
;TEKPDMLWFMTDPRFYGWLWQIENEVRSNLPMVYYHVWDNLPYPVYNKDSYESNDVIVSISKVTHDIVNNVAPKVENHYLPHGVDSNIFKKLDEEQMATLRKQNFGEDDDKFTFFWNNRNARRKQTGSLVMWFGQFAEEVGPENVRLIMHTDPKDPHGQDIHALLKDHNFADG
;
A
#
# COMPACT_ATOMS: atom_id res chain seq x y z
N THR A 1 -31.77 -6.83 -13.79
CA THR A 1 -30.62 -7.73 -13.51
C THR A 1 -29.56 -7.46 -14.56
N GLU A 2 -28.42 -6.98 -14.10
CA GLU A 2 -27.24 -6.79 -14.96
C GLU A 2 -26.75 -8.16 -15.42
N LYS A 3 -26.28 -8.20 -16.68
CA LYS A 3 -25.63 -9.41 -17.23
C LYS A 3 -24.16 -9.04 -17.45
N PRO A 4 -23.28 -9.33 -16.52
CA PRO A 4 -21.85 -9.03 -16.67
C PRO A 4 -21.22 -9.96 -17.74
N ASP A 5 -20.20 -9.47 -18.43
CA ASP A 5 -19.42 -10.23 -19.40
C ASP A 5 -18.23 -10.96 -18.76
N MET A 6 -17.78 -10.49 -17.58
CA MET A 6 -16.72 -11.13 -16.78
C MET A 6 -16.88 -10.79 -15.31
N LEU A 7 -16.29 -11.62 -14.45
CA LEU A 7 -16.06 -11.32 -13.06
C LEU A 7 -14.61 -10.88 -12.85
N TRP A 8 -14.42 -9.59 -12.60
CA TRP A 8 -13.11 -9.05 -12.25
C TRP A 8 -13.06 -8.71 -10.76
N PHE A 9 -12.03 -9.18 -10.05
CA PHE A 9 -11.89 -8.95 -8.62
C PHE A 9 -10.42 -8.83 -8.21
N MET A 10 -10.18 -8.11 -7.11
CA MET A 10 -8.85 -7.78 -6.62
C MET A 10 -8.78 -7.96 -5.12
N THR A 11 -7.83 -8.68 -4.62
CA THR A 11 -7.31 -8.67 -3.25
C THR A 11 -6.36 -9.86 -2.99
N ASP A 12 -6.08 -10.09 -1.71
CA ASP A 12 -5.35 -11.26 -1.22
C ASP A 12 -6.22 -12.54 -1.34
N PRO A 13 -5.66 -13.69 -1.72
CA PRO A 13 -6.40 -14.96 -1.87
C PRO A 13 -7.25 -15.35 -0.66
N ARG A 14 -6.81 -15.01 0.53
CA ARG A 14 -7.50 -15.37 1.79
C ARG A 14 -8.93 -14.86 1.89
N PHE A 15 -9.28 -13.80 1.16
CA PHE A 15 -10.60 -13.17 1.26
C PHE A 15 -11.64 -13.75 0.29
N TYR A 16 -11.22 -14.54 -0.71
CA TYR A 16 -12.11 -15.07 -1.74
C TYR A 16 -12.26 -16.60 -1.71
N GLY A 17 -11.92 -17.27 -0.60
CA GLY A 17 -12.07 -18.70 -0.45
C GLY A 17 -13.49 -19.21 -0.78
N TRP A 18 -14.52 -18.45 -0.42
CA TRP A 18 -15.92 -18.76 -0.75
C TRP A 18 -16.20 -18.72 -2.26
N LEU A 19 -15.58 -17.81 -3.00
CA LEU A 19 -15.75 -17.69 -4.46
C LEU A 19 -15.13 -18.87 -5.18
N TRP A 20 -13.93 -19.27 -4.78
CA TRP A 20 -13.26 -20.44 -5.38
C TRP A 20 -13.93 -21.77 -5.06
N GLN A 21 -14.72 -21.84 -3.99
CA GLN A 21 -15.54 -23.03 -3.73
C GLN A 21 -16.66 -23.23 -4.75
N ILE A 22 -17.12 -22.18 -5.40
CA ILE A 22 -18.18 -22.19 -6.42
C ILE A 22 -17.65 -21.83 -7.83
N GLU A 23 -16.34 -21.89 -8.03
CA GLU A 23 -15.69 -21.42 -9.26
C GLU A 23 -16.23 -22.12 -10.51
N ASN A 24 -16.56 -23.41 -10.44
CA ASN A 24 -17.14 -24.17 -11.56
C ASN A 24 -18.50 -23.60 -12.01
N GLU A 25 -19.34 -23.18 -11.06
CA GLU A 25 -20.63 -22.57 -11.38
C GLU A 25 -20.43 -21.18 -12.02
N VAL A 26 -19.50 -20.40 -11.49
CA VAL A 26 -19.21 -19.06 -12.00
C VAL A 26 -18.60 -19.15 -13.40
N ARG A 27 -17.53 -19.94 -13.58
CA ARG A 27 -16.78 -20.06 -14.84
C ARG A 27 -17.60 -20.72 -15.96
N SER A 28 -18.63 -21.49 -15.63
CA SER A 28 -19.56 -22.01 -16.66
C SER A 28 -20.43 -20.91 -17.27
N ASN A 29 -20.54 -19.74 -16.66
CA ASN A 29 -21.38 -18.63 -17.10
C ASN A 29 -20.58 -17.39 -17.55
N LEU A 30 -19.44 -17.12 -16.92
CA LEU A 30 -18.59 -15.96 -17.23
C LEU A 30 -17.14 -16.19 -16.79
N PRO A 31 -16.17 -15.64 -17.51
CA PRO A 31 -14.75 -15.78 -17.14
C PRO A 31 -14.43 -15.04 -15.84
N MET A 32 -13.52 -15.64 -15.06
CA MET A 32 -12.99 -15.07 -13.81
C MET A 32 -11.60 -14.50 -14.05
N VAL A 33 -11.46 -13.19 -13.81
CA VAL A 33 -10.20 -12.44 -13.93
C VAL A 33 -9.78 -11.95 -12.56
N TYR A 34 -8.70 -12.50 -12.04
CA TYR A 34 -8.20 -12.18 -10.70
C TYR A 34 -7.01 -11.22 -10.75
N TYR A 35 -7.20 -9.99 -10.24
CA TYR A 35 -6.10 -9.05 -10.06
C TYR A 35 -5.38 -9.34 -8.73
N HIS A 36 -4.18 -9.90 -8.83
CA HIS A 36 -3.46 -10.54 -7.73
C HIS A 36 -2.38 -9.63 -7.13
N VAL A 37 -2.34 -9.59 -5.79
CA VAL A 37 -1.50 -8.64 -5.01
C VAL A 37 -0.53 -9.32 -4.04
N TRP A 38 -0.38 -10.63 -4.06
CA TRP A 38 0.52 -11.36 -3.15
C TRP A 38 1.98 -11.10 -3.47
N ASP A 39 2.77 -10.78 -2.45
CA ASP A 39 4.17 -10.37 -2.58
C ASP A 39 5.12 -11.09 -1.62
N ASN A 40 4.65 -12.13 -0.91
CA ASN A 40 5.45 -12.86 0.07
C ASN A 40 6.07 -14.13 -0.49
N LEU A 41 7.32 -14.36 -0.11
CA LEU A 41 8.07 -15.61 -0.29
C LEU A 41 8.24 -16.32 1.08
N PRO A 42 8.43 -17.65 1.09
CA PRO A 42 8.62 -18.57 -0.04
C PRO A 42 7.34 -18.72 -0.89
N TYR A 43 7.49 -19.31 -2.09
CA TYR A 43 6.35 -19.52 -2.99
C TYR A 43 5.17 -20.16 -2.28
N PRO A 44 3.98 -19.52 -2.30
CA PRO A 44 2.81 -19.97 -1.56
C PRO A 44 2.10 -21.13 -2.27
N VAL A 45 2.71 -22.30 -2.28
CA VAL A 45 2.16 -23.50 -2.96
C VAL A 45 0.75 -23.89 -2.50
N TYR A 46 0.38 -23.47 -1.28
CA TYR A 46 -0.97 -23.64 -0.73
C TYR A 46 -2.02 -22.74 -1.42
N ASN A 47 -1.61 -21.74 -2.21
CA ASN A 47 -2.52 -20.93 -3.02
C ASN A 47 -2.76 -21.52 -4.42
N LYS A 48 -2.15 -22.65 -4.76
CA LYS A 48 -2.21 -23.22 -6.11
C LYS A 48 -3.64 -23.40 -6.58
N ASP A 49 -4.48 -24.05 -5.79
CA ASP A 49 -5.88 -24.32 -6.15
C ASP A 49 -6.65 -23.01 -6.37
N SER A 50 -6.40 -22.00 -5.53
CA SER A 50 -7.00 -20.68 -5.71
C SER A 50 -6.54 -20.00 -7.01
N TYR A 51 -5.30 -20.18 -7.43
CA TYR A 51 -4.80 -19.63 -8.69
C TYR A 51 -5.40 -20.38 -9.89
N GLU A 52 -5.43 -21.69 -9.84
CA GLU A 52 -5.98 -22.54 -10.91
C GLU A 52 -7.50 -22.40 -11.05
N SER A 53 -8.19 -21.86 -10.05
CA SER A 53 -9.63 -21.55 -10.08
C SER A 53 -9.99 -20.28 -10.88
N ASN A 54 -9.05 -19.68 -11.58
CA ASN A 54 -9.30 -18.49 -12.41
C ASN A 54 -8.97 -18.78 -13.88
N ASP A 55 -9.63 -18.05 -14.78
CA ASP A 55 -9.31 -18.13 -16.21
C ASP A 55 -8.07 -17.29 -16.53
N VAL A 56 -7.95 -16.11 -15.90
CA VAL A 56 -6.82 -15.23 -16.06
C VAL A 56 -6.42 -14.63 -14.71
N ILE A 57 -5.12 -14.56 -14.46
CA ILE A 57 -4.56 -13.78 -13.35
C ILE A 57 -3.81 -12.58 -13.91
N VAL A 58 -4.07 -11.42 -13.30
CA VAL A 58 -3.35 -10.18 -13.60
C VAL A 58 -2.52 -9.82 -12.38
N SER A 59 -1.21 -9.91 -12.49
CA SER A 59 -0.25 -9.72 -11.40
C SER A 59 0.19 -8.26 -11.29
N ILE A 60 0.04 -7.67 -10.09
CA ILE A 60 0.36 -6.26 -9.81
C ILE A 60 1.85 -5.94 -9.91
N SER A 61 2.72 -6.90 -9.65
CA SER A 61 4.16 -6.73 -9.61
C SER A 61 4.90 -7.88 -10.31
N LYS A 62 6.18 -7.66 -10.64
CA LYS A 62 7.02 -8.72 -11.18
C LYS A 62 7.18 -9.88 -10.19
N VAL A 63 7.24 -9.59 -8.89
CA VAL A 63 7.30 -10.61 -7.83
C VAL A 63 6.01 -11.43 -7.81
N THR A 64 4.85 -10.79 -7.86
CA THR A 64 3.56 -11.49 -7.93
C THR A 64 3.44 -12.34 -9.20
N HIS A 65 3.89 -11.80 -10.33
CA HIS A 65 3.89 -12.51 -11.61
C HIS A 65 4.78 -13.77 -11.56
N ASP A 66 5.98 -13.65 -10.99
CA ASP A 66 6.89 -14.77 -10.80
C ASP A 66 6.30 -15.84 -9.85
N ILE A 67 5.67 -15.41 -8.75
CA ILE A 67 4.99 -16.30 -7.81
C ILE A 67 3.92 -17.14 -8.52
N VAL A 68 3.04 -16.51 -9.30
CA VAL A 68 1.97 -17.25 -10.02
C VAL A 68 2.56 -18.22 -11.02
N ASN A 69 3.56 -17.81 -11.80
CA ASN A 69 4.21 -18.68 -12.79
C ASN A 69 4.88 -19.90 -12.16
N ASN A 70 5.40 -19.77 -10.93
CA ASN A 70 6.01 -20.89 -10.21
C ASN A 70 4.99 -21.80 -9.52
N VAL A 71 3.91 -21.23 -8.99
CA VAL A 71 2.90 -21.98 -8.21
C VAL A 71 1.86 -22.61 -9.11
N ALA A 72 1.40 -21.90 -10.15
CA ALA A 72 0.35 -22.33 -11.07
C ALA A 72 0.72 -22.05 -12.54
N PRO A 73 1.75 -22.71 -13.09
CA PRO A 73 2.33 -22.40 -14.40
C PRO A 73 1.38 -22.62 -15.59
N LYS A 74 0.21 -23.21 -15.38
CA LYS A 74 -0.79 -23.44 -16.43
C LYS A 74 -1.81 -22.32 -16.54
N VAL A 75 -1.90 -21.46 -15.56
CA VAL A 75 -2.84 -20.33 -15.55
C VAL A 75 -2.30 -19.21 -16.44
N GLU A 76 -3.17 -18.64 -17.25
CA GLU A 76 -2.83 -17.44 -18.01
C GLU A 76 -2.57 -16.29 -17.04
N ASN A 77 -1.34 -15.72 -17.08
CA ASN A 77 -0.88 -14.75 -16.11
C ASN A 77 -0.20 -13.56 -16.80
N HIS A 78 -0.73 -12.36 -16.56
CA HIS A 78 -0.22 -11.12 -17.13
C HIS A 78 0.31 -10.18 -16.06
N TYR A 79 1.44 -9.55 -16.33
CA TYR A 79 1.95 -8.47 -15.48
C TYR A 79 1.32 -7.13 -15.88
N LEU A 80 0.58 -6.51 -14.94
CA LEU A 80 0.00 -5.19 -15.10
C LEU A 80 0.06 -4.43 -13.76
N PRO A 81 1.01 -3.50 -13.61
CA PRO A 81 1.10 -2.69 -12.37
C PRO A 81 -0.08 -1.72 -12.26
N HIS A 82 -0.33 -1.23 -11.05
CA HIS A 82 -1.29 -0.16 -10.84
C HIS A 82 -0.95 1.08 -11.68
N GLY A 83 -1.96 1.62 -12.34
CA GLY A 83 -1.86 2.90 -12.99
C GLY A 83 -1.93 4.05 -11.99
N VAL A 84 -1.27 5.15 -12.32
CA VAL A 84 -1.33 6.41 -11.58
C VAL A 84 -1.76 7.49 -12.55
N ASP A 85 -2.74 8.32 -12.16
CA ASP A 85 -3.14 9.48 -12.96
C ASP A 85 -2.04 10.55 -12.93
N SER A 86 -1.29 10.64 -14.03
CA SER A 86 -0.19 11.59 -14.19
C SER A 86 -0.63 13.06 -14.28
N ASN A 87 -1.93 13.34 -14.46
CA ASN A 87 -2.44 14.70 -14.40
C ASN A 87 -2.53 15.20 -12.94
N ILE A 88 -2.81 14.27 -12.02
CA ILE A 88 -2.92 14.54 -10.58
C ILE A 88 -1.57 14.33 -9.88
N PHE A 89 -0.96 13.16 -10.08
CA PHE A 89 0.30 12.78 -9.44
C PHE A 89 1.49 13.10 -10.34
N LYS A 90 1.90 14.35 -10.34
CA LYS A 90 3.05 14.85 -11.11
C LYS A 90 3.98 15.69 -10.23
N LYS A 91 5.23 15.76 -10.64
CA LYS A 91 6.19 16.68 -10.02
C LYS A 91 5.70 18.11 -10.25
N LEU A 92 5.61 18.87 -9.19
CA LEU A 92 5.35 20.30 -9.27
C LEU A 92 6.62 21.04 -9.74
N ASP A 93 6.43 22.18 -10.40
CA ASP A 93 7.53 23.08 -10.70
C ASP A 93 8.04 23.77 -9.43
N GLU A 94 9.17 24.47 -9.52
CA GLU A 94 9.82 25.09 -8.38
C GLU A 94 8.97 26.21 -7.75
N GLU A 95 8.25 26.97 -8.54
CA GLU A 95 7.37 28.06 -8.07
C GLU A 95 6.15 27.52 -7.34
N GLN A 96 5.51 26.48 -7.88
CA GLN A 96 4.40 25.79 -7.24
C GLN A 96 4.84 25.16 -5.91
N MET A 97 6.02 24.52 -5.90
CA MET A 97 6.57 23.92 -4.69
C MET A 97 6.88 24.99 -3.63
N ALA A 98 7.52 26.09 -4.00
CA ALA A 98 7.82 27.17 -3.08
C ALA A 98 6.53 27.79 -2.50
N THR A 99 5.51 27.99 -3.34
CA THR A 99 4.20 28.50 -2.91
C THR A 99 3.55 27.56 -1.89
N LEU A 100 3.54 26.24 -2.16
CA LEU A 100 2.97 25.26 -1.23
C LEU A 100 3.75 25.19 0.09
N ARG A 101 5.08 25.24 0.04
CA ARG A 101 5.90 25.26 1.26
C ARG A 101 5.57 26.49 2.11
N LYS A 102 5.54 27.68 1.51
CA LYS A 102 5.19 28.91 2.18
C LYS A 102 3.79 28.87 2.80
N GLN A 103 2.80 28.35 2.08
CA GLN A 103 1.42 28.22 2.58
C GLN A 103 1.28 27.28 3.77
N ASN A 104 2.04 26.19 3.79
CA ASN A 104 1.90 25.16 4.82
C ASN A 104 2.85 25.35 6.01
N PHE A 105 4.00 26.01 5.83
CA PHE A 105 5.07 26.05 6.84
C PHE A 105 5.58 27.47 7.16
N GLY A 106 5.10 28.49 6.43
CA GLY A 106 5.56 29.87 6.59
C GLY A 106 6.66 30.29 5.61
N GLU A 107 6.99 31.57 5.62
CA GLU A 107 7.92 32.18 4.65
C GLU A 107 9.38 31.73 4.85
N ASP A 108 9.77 31.52 6.10
CA ASP A 108 11.16 31.29 6.52
C ASP A 108 11.42 29.79 6.83
N ASP A 109 10.64 28.88 6.26
CA ASP A 109 10.79 27.45 6.53
C ASP A 109 11.87 26.80 5.67
N ASP A 110 13.04 26.59 6.28
CA ASP A 110 14.19 25.89 5.66
C ASP A 110 14.32 24.41 6.08
N LYS A 111 13.37 23.89 6.89
CA LYS A 111 13.45 22.52 7.39
C LYS A 111 13.39 21.50 6.27
N PHE A 112 14.24 20.49 6.34
CA PHE A 112 14.08 19.31 5.49
C PHE A 112 12.89 18.49 5.97
N THR A 113 11.92 18.27 5.08
CA THR A 113 10.65 17.62 5.43
C THR A 113 10.63 16.18 4.95
N PHE A 114 10.50 15.27 5.89
CA PHE A 114 10.19 13.86 5.63
C PHE A 114 8.66 13.68 5.60
N PHE A 115 8.17 12.87 4.67
CA PHE A 115 6.76 12.58 4.54
C PHE A 115 6.49 11.09 4.65
N TRP A 116 5.65 10.71 5.60
CA TRP A 116 5.21 9.34 5.79
C TRP A 116 3.69 9.24 5.60
N ASN A 117 3.27 8.51 4.56
CA ASN A 117 1.88 8.30 4.20
C ASN A 117 1.56 6.81 4.25
N ASN A 118 0.94 6.37 5.32
CA ASN A 118 0.55 4.98 5.53
C ASN A 118 -0.59 4.88 6.52
N ARG A 119 -1.34 3.74 6.48
CA ARG A 119 -2.20 3.37 7.58
C ARG A 119 -1.36 3.08 8.83
N ASN A 120 -1.79 3.59 9.98
CA ASN A 120 -1.18 3.30 11.27
C ASN A 120 -1.55 1.86 11.70
N ALA A 121 -0.92 0.86 11.08
CA ALA A 121 -1.06 -0.54 11.44
C ALA A 121 0.24 -1.06 12.05
N ARG A 122 0.17 -1.99 13.01
CA ARG A 122 1.35 -2.52 13.74
C ARG A 122 2.50 -2.94 12.82
N ARG A 123 2.21 -3.58 11.68
CA ARG A 123 3.23 -3.99 10.70
C ARG A 123 3.99 -2.83 10.06
N LYS A 124 3.46 -1.60 10.16
CA LYS A 124 4.10 -0.38 9.65
C LYS A 124 5.06 0.26 10.65
N GLN A 125 5.09 -0.27 11.86
CA GLN A 125 6.03 0.10 12.93
C GLN A 125 6.10 1.60 13.20
N THR A 126 4.94 2.23 13.28
CA THR A 126 4.81 3.69 13.44
C THR A 126 5.57 4.22 14.66
N GLY A 127 5.51 3.50 15.80
CA GLY A 127 6.25 3.88 17.00
C GLY A 127 7.76 3.86 16.81
N SER A 128 8.29 2.84 16.12
CA SER A 128 9.72 2.80 15.79
C SER A 128 10.14 3.96 14.89
N LEU A 129 9.30 4.32 13.92
CA LEU A 129 9.56 5.48 13.07
C LEU A 129 9.64 6.77 13.89
N VAL A 130 8.67 7.01 14.78
CA VAL A 130 8.64 8.22 15.64
C VAL A 130 9.88 8.26 16.53
N MET A 131 10.22 7.15 17.18
CA MET A 131 11.39 7.07 18.04
C MET A 131 12.70 7.34 17.28
N TRP A 132 12.91 6.68 16.14
CA TRP A 132 14.13 6.86 15.35
C TRP A 132 14.21 8.25 14.73
N PHE A 133 13.08 8.79 14.29
CA PHE A 133 13.06 10.18 13.79
C PHE A 133 13.42 11.18 14.91
N GLY A 134 12.92 10.95 16.13
CA GLY A 134 13.27 11.79 17.27
C GLY A 134 14.77 11.77 17.56
N GLN A 135 15.39 10.58 17.63
CA GLN A 135 16.84 10.43 17.81
C GLN A 135 17.63 11.11 16.68
N PHE A 136 17.20 10.93 15.44
CA PHE A 136 17.81 11.60 14.30
C PHE A 136 17.69 13.14 14.38
N ALA A 137 16.52 13.64 14.77
CA ALA A 137 16.30 15.09 14.93
C ALA A 137 17.18 15.68 16.04
N GLU A 138 17.37 14.96 17.15
CA GLU A 138 18.32 15.39 18.22
C GLU A 138 19.76 15.46 17.71
N GLU A 139 20.18 14.54 16.84
CA GLU A 139 21.53 14.49 16.27
C GLU A 139 21.80 15.63 15.27
N VAL A 140 20.82 15.96 14.40
CA VAL A 140 21.00 16.94 13.32
C VAL A 140 20.49 18.34 13.65
N GLY A 141 19.82 18.51 14.78
CA GLY A 141 19.11 19.71 15.20
C GLY A 141 17.61 19.67 14.80
N PRO A 142 16.69 19.72 15.79
CA PRO A 142 15.24 19.64 15.53
C PRO A 142 14.71 20.85 14.72
N GLU A 143 15.45 21.93 14.70
CA GLU A 143 15.16 23.09 13.86
C GLU A 143 15.40 22.82 12.37
N ASN A 144 16.20 21.83 12.01
CA ASN A 144 16.60 21.54 10.63
C ASN A 144 15.68 20.52 9.94
N VAL A 145 14.88 19.75 10.69
CA VAL A 145 14.09 18.64 10.14
C VAL A 145 12.66 18.63 10.64
N ARG A 146 11.79 18.03 9.84
CA ARG A 146 10.37 17.82 10.15
C ARG A 146 9.91 16.46 9.61
N LEU A 147 9.06 15.75 10.38
CA LEU A 147 8.33 14.57 9.92
C LEU A 147 6.84 14.89 9.83
N ILE A 148 6.28 14.79 8.62
CA ILE A 148 4.85 14.85 8.40
C ILE A 148 4.31 13.43 8.30
N MET A 149 3.33 13.11 9.11
CA MET A 149 2.68 11.81 9.13
C MET A 149 1.22 11.96 8.69
N HIS A 150 0.89 11.47 7.49
CA HIS A 150 -0.47 11.42 6.99
C HIS A 150 -1.07 10.05 7.31
N THR A 151 -1.80 9.97 8.41
CA THR A 151 -2.36 8.72 8.95
C THR A 151 -3.46 9.01 9.98
N ASP A 152 -4.23 7.98 10.35
CA ASP A 152 -5.07 8.03 11.53
C ASP A 152 -4.21 7.80 12.79
N PRO A 153 -4.05 8.81 13.67
CA PRO A 153 -3.21 8.69 14.85
C PRO A 153 -3.74 7.70 15.90
N LYS A 154 -5.02 7.31 15.79
CA LYS A 154 -5.72 6.41 16.74
C LYS A 154 -6.32 5.16 16.08
N ASP A 155 -5.78 4.73 14.92
CA ASP A 155 -6.24 3.49 14.28
C ASP A 155 -6.20 2.33 15.29
N PRO A 156 -7.32 1.62 15.52
CA PRO A 156 -7.40 0.55 16.52
C PRO A 156 -6.47 -0.64 16.25
N HIS A 157 -5.93 -0.75 15.04
CA HIS A 157 -4.96 -1.77 14.66
C HIS A 157 -3.50 -1.28 14.73
N GLY A 158 -3.30 -0.04 15.18
CA GLY A 158 -2.01 0.62 15.26
C GLY A 158 -1.57 0.93 16.70
N GLN A 159 -0.89 2.04 16.82
CA GLN A 159 -0.44 2.62 18.06
C GLN A 159 -1.08 4.01 18.22
N ASP A 160 -1.35 4.43 19.46
CA ASP A 160 -1.77 5.82 19.74
C ASP A 160 -0.54 6.73 19.57
N ILE A 161 -0.50 7.44 18.43
CA ILE A 161 0.64 8.30 18.07
C ILE A 161 0.74 9.47 19.02
N HIS A 162 -0.37 10.04 19.48
CA HIS A 162 -0.35 11.15 20.44
C HIS A 162 0.25 10.73 21.78
N ALA A 163 -0.09 9.52 22.26
CA ALA A 163 0.52 8.98 23.46
C ALA A 163 2.03 8.75 23.29
N LEU A 164 2.44 8.21 22.13
CA LEU A 164 3.87 8.03 21.80
C LEU A 164 4.65 9.36 21.80
N LEU A 165 4.12 10.39 21.16
CA LEU A 165 4.77 11.72 21.11
C LEU A 165 4.90 12.30 22.51
N LYS A 166 3.88 12.17 23.34
CA LYS A 166 3.90 12.62 24.73
C LYS A 166 4.92 11.88 25.58
N ASP A 167 4.97 10.55 25.46
CA ASP A 167 5.89 9.70 26.25
C ASP A 167 7.36 9.98 25.92
N HIS A 168 7.64 10.37 24.68
CA HIS A 168 8.98 10.73 24.22
C HIS A 168 9.30 12.23 24.27
N ASN A 169 8.40 13.05 24.84
CA ASN A 169 8.52 14.52 24.91
C ASN A 169 8.69 15.19 23.54
N PHE A 170 8.18 14.60 22.48
CA PHE A 170 8.15 15.23 21.17
C PHE A 170 6.98 16.21 21.10
N ALA A 171 7.21 17.38 20.49
CA ALA A 171 6.16 18.36 20.29
C ALA A 171 5.13 17.84 19.28
N ASP A 172 3.86 17.86 19.68
CA ASP A 172 2.72 17.72 18.77
C ASP A 172 2.63 19.02 17.98
N GLY A 173 2.86 18.97 16.66
CA GLY A 173 2.86 20.13 15.78
C GLY A 173 1.48 20.55 15.32
#